data_11e813711f6a4bfa3b63a8ab8e4ea594
#
_entry.id   11e813711f6a4bfa3b63a8ab8e4ea594
#
_cell.length_a   1.000
_cell.length_b   1.000
_cell.length_c   1.000
_cell.angle_alpha   90.00
_cell.angle_beta   90.00
_cell.angle_gamma   90.00
#
_symmetry.space_group_name_H-M   'P 1'
#
loop_
_entity.id
_entity.type
_entity.pdbx_description
1 polymer ?
#
loop_
_entity_poly.entity_id
_entity_poly.type
_entity_poly.pdbx_seq_one_letter_code
_entity_poly.pdbx_strand_id
1 'polypeptide(L)'
;SNCVMIQGTWGLGEMVVDGTATPDNWLVSRANLRIQQETIAHKEVRLVLAPGCHGVESREEDVPESLRNVPSLSHEQAQQLASMALELERHYQYPQDVEWAVDEDDRIILLQTRPMGLDASVSEVTAPALSHLRPLLSGGEVAAKGVGCGPVIHVHPSQDLTHFPEGAVMLLQHTSPDAMVA
;
A
#
# COMPACT_ATOMS: atom_id res chain seq x y z
N SER A 1 0.71 -1.55 16.50
CA SER A 1 -0.46 -0.68 16.23
C SER A 1 -1.68 -1.21 16.97
N ASN A 2 -2.53 -0.33 17.52
CA ASN A 2 -3.79 -0.71 18.15
C ASN A 2 -4.96 -0.75 17.15
N CYS A 3 -4.67 -0.55 15.87
CA CYS A 3 -5.66 -0.54 14.80
C CYS A 3 -5.28 -1.49 13.67
N VAL A 4 -6.28 -1.94 12.95
CA VAL A 4 -6.19 -2.50 11.61
C VAL A 4 -6.34 -1.34 10.64
N MET A 5 -5.43 -1.20 9.70
CA MET A 5 -5.51 -0.23 8.61
C MET A 5 -6.09 -0.94 7.38
N ILE A 6 -7.10 -0.32 6.78
CA ILE A 6 -7.74 -0.83 5.56
C ILE A 6 -7.65 0.25 4.51
N GLN A 7 -7.25 -0.13 3.31
CA GLN A 7 -7.18 0.74 2.15
C GLN A 7 -8.04 0.14 1.03
N GLY A 8 -8.81 0.97 0.35
CA GLY A 8 -9.69 0.50 -0.71
C GLY A 8 -9.94 1.55 -1.78
N THR A 9 -10.25 1.09 -2.98
CA THR A 9 -10.63 1.93 -4.11
C THR A 9 -11.69 1.22 -4.95
N TRP A 10 -12.28 1.92 -5.91
CA TRP A 10 -13.13 1.28 -6.91
C TRP A 10 -12.31 0.49 -7.93
N GLY A 11 -12.80 -0.70 -8.32
CA GLY A 11 -12.16 -1.56 -9.29
C GLY A 11 -11.00 -2.39 -8.73
N LEU A 12 -10.03 -2.74 -9.56
CA LEU A 12 -8.90 -3.59 -9.17
C LEU A 12 -7.89 -2.85 -8.30
N GLY A 13 -7.33 -3.54 -7.32
CA GLY A 13 -6.40 -2.98 -6.34
C GLY A 13 -5.01 -2.63 -6.87
N GLU A 14 -4.67 -2.98 -8.11
CA GLU A 14 -3.35 -2.72 -8.72
C GLU A 14 -2.93 -1.25 -8.61
N MET A 15 -3.87 -0.31 -8.87
CA MET A 15 -3.61 1.13 -8.80
C MET A 15 -3.29 1.63 -7.38
N VAL A 16 -3.71 0.91 -6.34
CA VAL A 16 -3.34 1.23 -4.95
C VAL A 16 -1.94 0.69 -4.65
N VAL A 17 -1.63 -0.51 -5.13
CA VAL A 17 -0.34 -1.17 -4.91
C VAL A 17 0.79 -0.43 -5.60
N ASP A 18 0.58 0.05 -6.82
CA ASP A 18 1.58 0.81 -7.60
C ASP A 18 1.62 2.32 -7.24
N GLY A 19 0.68 2.78 -6.40
CA GLY A 19 0.63 4.17 -5.93
C GLY A 19 0.07 5.17 -6.94
N THR A 20 -0.55 4.71 -8.03
CA THR A 20 -1.17 5.59 -9.05
C THR A 20 -2.51 6.13 -8.62
N ALA A 21 -3.23 5.44 -7.73
CA ALA A 21 -4.47 5.92 -7.13
C ALA A 21 -4.33 6.15 -5.62
N THR A 22 -4.92 7.24 -5.13
CA THR A 22 -5.06 7.48 -3.69
C THR A 22 -6.27 6.69 -3.17
N PRO A 23 -6.08 5.74 -2.24
CA PRO A 23 -7.18 4.94 -1.69
C PRO A 23 -7.97 5.70 -0.61
N ASP A 24 -9.18 5.24 -0.38
CA ASP A 24 -9.87 5.47 0.89
C ASP A 24 -9.12 4.75 2.00
N ASN A 25 -9.12 5.32 3.22
CA ASN A 25 -8.43 4.75 4.36
C ASN A 25 -9.36 4.65 5.57
N TRP A 26 -9.34 3.51 6.25
CA TRP A 26 -10.01 3.29 7.52
C TRP A 26 -9.02 2.77 8.56
N LEU A 27 -9.06 3.36 9.75
CA LEU A 27 -8.40 2.83 10.94
C LEU A 27 -9.46 2.22 11.86
N VAL A 28 -9.44 0.90 11.99
CA VAL A 28 -10.40 0.14 12.78
C VAL A 28 -9.74 -0.36 14.06
N SER A 29 -10.35 -0.06 15.21
CA SER A 29 -9.82 -0.49 16.51
C SER A 29 -9.79 -2.01 16.63
N ARG A 30 -8.64 -2.56 17.01
CA ARG A 30 -8.47 -4.00 17.27
C ARG A 30 -9.28 -4.49 18.46
N ALA A 31 -9.58 -3.62 19.43
CA ALA A 31 -10.23 -4.00 20.69
C ALA A 31 -11.75 -4.15 20.53
N ASN A 32 -12.39 -3.34 19.69
CA ASN A 32 -13.86 -3.28 19.62
C ASN A 32 -14.42 -3.10 18.20
N LEU A 33 -13.58 -3.21 17.19
CA LEU A 33 -13.90 -3.09 15.75
C LEU A 33 -14.59 -1.77 15.39
N ARG A 34 -14.44 -0.70 16.19
CA ARG A 34 -14.97 0.61 15.85
C ARG A 34 -14.02 1.35 14.92
N ILE A 35 -14.56 1.98 13.91
CA ILE A 35 -13.81 2.89 13.03
C ILE A 35 -13.40 4.09 13.86
N GLN A 36 -12.10 4.32 13.98
CA GLN A 36 -11.51 5.45 14.71
C GLN A 36 -11.22 6.63 13.80
N GLN A 37 -10.89 6.33 12.54
CA GLN A 37 -10.61 7.34 11.53
C GLN A 37 -11.04 6.80 10.17
N GLU A 38 -11.59 7.69 9.37
CA GLU A 38 -11.96 7.45 7.98
C GLU A 38 -11.47 8.64 7.15
N THR A 39 -10.86 8.35 6.01
CA THR A 39 -10.43 9.36 5.05
C THR A 39 -10.83 8.90 3.67
N ILE A 40 -11.74 9.63 3.03
CA ILE A 40 -12.25 9.29 1.69
C ILE A 40 -11.49 10.10 0.65
N ALA A 41 -10.89 9.39 -0.28
CA ALA A 41 -10.15 9.98 -1.39
C ALA A 41 -11.10 10.43 -2.51
N HIS A 42 -10.64 11.39 -3.31
CA HIS A 42 -11.26 11.68 -4.59
C HIS A 42 -10.74 10.69 -5.64
N LYS A 43 -11.63 9.84 -6.15
CA LYS A 43 -11.31 8.74 -7.07
C LYS A 43 -11.80 9.07 -8.47
N GLU A 44 -10.90 9.48 -9.38
CA GLU A 44 -11.25 9.86 -10.76
C GLU A 44 -11.30 8.67 -11.71
N VAL A 45 -10.37 7.72 -11.52
CA VAL A 45 -10.21 6.55 -12.39
C VAL A 45 -10.25 5.27 -11.57
N ARG A 46 -10.65 4.20 -12.24
CA ARG A 46 -10.62 2.83 -11.72
C ARG A 46 -10.10 1.87 -12.77
N LEU A 47 -9.50 0.79 -12.35
CA LEU A 47 -9.09 -0.30 -13.22
C LEU A 47 -10.16 -1.39 -13.18
N VAL A 48 -10.63 -1.83 -14.35
CA VAL A 48 -11.65 -2.86 -14.48
C VAL A 48 -11.18 -3.98 -15.40
N LEU A 49 -11.74 -5.18 -15.24
CA LEU A 49 -11.55 -6.26 -16.19
C LEU A 49 -12.51 -6.07 -17.36
N ALA A 50 -11.98 -6.11 -18.57
CA ALA A 50 -12.75 -6.00 -19.80
C ALA A 50 -12.36 -7.10 -20.80
N PRO A 51 -13.26 -7.56 -21.68
CA PRO A 51 -12.90 -8.44 -22.77
C PRO A 51 -11.85 -7.77 -23.68
N GLY A 52 -10.73 -8.43 -23.89
CA GLY A 52 -9.65 -7.98 -24.76
C GLY A 52 -9.42 -8.94 -25.93
N CYS A 53 -8.47 -8.63 -26.81
CA CYS A 53 -8.16 -9.42 -28.00
C CYS A 53 -7.64 -10.82 -27.68
N HIS A 54 -7.04 -11.01 -26.49
CA HIS A 54 -6.42 -12.28 -26.07
C HIS A 54 -7.03 -12.84 -24.77
N GLY A 55 -8.24 -12.40 -24.39
CA GLY A 55 -8.91 -12.83 -23.17
C GLY A 55 -9.44 -11.66 -22.37
N VAL A 56 -9.28 -11.71 -21.04
CA VAL A 56 -9.66 -10.61 -20.13
C VAL A 56 -8.42 -9.75 -19.90
N GLU A 57 -8.58 -8.45 -20.11
CA GLU A 57 -7.51 -7.46 -19.94
C GLU A 57 -7.97 -6.39 -18.94
N SER A 58 -7.04 -5.81 -18.19
CA SER A 58 -7.33 -4.66 -17.34
C SER A 58 -7.41 -3.38 -18.18
N ARG A 59 -8.40 -2.54 -17.89
CA ARG A 59 -8.60 -1.27 -18.57
C ARG A 59 -8.95 -0.18 -17.58
N GLU A 60 -8.37 1.00 -17.75
CA GLU A 60 -8.78 2.19 -17.03
C GLU A 60 -10.13 2.69 -17.50
N GLU A 61 -10.97 3.06 -16.57
CA GLU A 61 -12.25 3.72 -16.79
C GLU A 61 -12.44 4.89 -15.81
N ASP A 62 -13.14 5.92 -16.26
CA ASP A 62 -13.56 6.99 -15.37
C ASP A 62 -14.51 6.47 -14.29
N VAL A 63 -14.28 6.86 -13.05
CA VAL A 63 -15.26 6.65 -11.99
C VAL A 63 -16.44 7.61 -12.21
N PRO A 64 -17.69 7.12 -12.21
CA PRO A 64 -18.86 7.98 -12.29
C PRO A 64 -18.78 9.12 -11.26
N GLU A 65 -19.10 10.35 -11.66
CA GLU A 65 -18.95 11.54 -10.80
C GLU A 65 -19.63 11.38 -9.44
N SER A 66 -20.79 10.70 -9.42
CA SER A 66 -21.54 10.40 -8.19
C SER A 66 -20.80 9.48 -7.21
N LEU A 67 -19.78 8.73 -7.64
CA LEU A 67 -19.02 7.78 -6.84
C LEU A 67 -17.61 8.28 -6.47
N ARG A 68 -17.14 9.37 -7.08
CA ARG A 68 -15.77 9.85 -6.88
C ARG A 68 -15.41 10.17 -5.44
N ASN A 69 -16.39 10.68 -4.67
CA ASN A 69 -16.21 11.08 -3.27
C ASN A 69 -17.01 10.18 -2.30
N VAL A 70 -17.46 9.02 -2.77
CA VAL A 70 -18.20 8.06 -1.95
C VAL A 70 -17.24 6.99 -1.44
N PRO A 71 -17.36 6.55 -0.17
CA PRO A 71 -16.55 5.45 0.35
C PRO A 71 -16.67 4.20 -0.52
N SER A 72 -15.55 3.54 -0.80
CA SER A 72 -15.51 2.28 -1.55
C SER A 72 -15.93 1.07 -0.72
N LEU A 73 -16.07 1.23 0.60
CA LEU A 73 -16.59 0.25 1.54
C LEU A 73 -17.67 0.86 2.43
N SER A 74 -18.64 0.06 2.82
CA SER A 74 -19.51 0.40 3.93
C SER A 74 -18.77 0.24 5.28
N HIS A 75 -19.30 0.85 6.34
CA HIS A 75 -18.74 0.68 7.68
C HIS A 75 -18.78 -0.78 8.15
N GLU A 76 -19.85 -1.51 7.80
CA GLU A 76 -19.99 -2.92 8.10
C GLU A 76 -18.91 -3.76 7.40
N GLN A 77 -18.65 -3.48 6.12
CA GLN A 77 -17.59 -4.17 5.36
C GLN A 77 -16.22 -3.88 5.94
N ALA A 78 -15.92 -2.63 6.31
CA ALA A 78 -14.65 -2.28 6.94
C ALA A 78 -14.46 -2.99 8.30
N GLN A 79 -15.51 -3.09 9.11
CA GLN A 79 -15.46 -3.83 10.36
C GLN A 79 -15.30 -5.34 10.16
N GLN A 80 -15.99 -5.90 9.16
CA GLN A 80 -15.87 -7.31 8.81
C GLN A 80 -14.46 -7.65 8.33
N LEU A 81 -13.86 -6.83 7.44
CA LEU A 81 -12.47 -6.97 7.01
C LEU A 81 -11.50 -6.92 8.18
N ALA A 82 -11.69 -5.98 9.10
CA ALA A 82 -10.87 -5.90 10.30
C ALA A 82 -10.96 -7.17 11.15
N SER A 83 -12.17 -7.74 11.32
CA SER A 83 -12.37 -9.01 12.03
C SER A 83 -11.63 -10.15 11.33
N MET A 84 -11.77 -10.28 10.01
CA MET A 84 -11.11 -11.32 9.21
C MET A 84 -9.58 -11.20 9.30
N ALA A 85 -9.04 -9.99 9.20
CA ALA A 85 -7.59 -9.75 9.35
C ALA A 85 -7.07 -10.17 10.74
N LEU A 86 -7.83 -9.90 11.80
CA LEU A 86 -7.47 -10.33 13.15
C LEU A 86 -7.59 -11.86 13.34
N GLU A 87 -8.49 -12.52 12.64
CA GLU A 87 -8.58 -13.98 12.64
C GLU A 87 -7.37 -14.60 11.91
N LEU A 88 -6.97 -14.06 10.77
CA LEU A 88 -5.77 -14.48 10.06
C LEU A 88 -4.51 -14.28 10.91
N GLU A 89 -4.36 -13.10 11.54
CA GLU A 89 -3.24 -12.84 12.44
C GLU A 89 -3.19 -13.84 13.59
N ARG A 90 -4.35 -14.18 14.18
CA ARG A 90 -4.43 -15.17 15.25
C ARG A 90 -4.10 -16.58 14.75
N HIS A 91 -4.51 -16.92 13.53
CA HIS A 91 -4.23 -18.23 12.92
C HIS A 91 -2.72 -18.38 12.61
N TYR A 92 -2.12 -17.39 11.98
CA TYR A 92 -0.71 -17.42 11.61
C TYR A 92 0.24 -17.00 12.72
N GLN A 93 -0.28 -16.49 13.86
CA GLN A 93 0.49 -15.98 15.00
C GLN A 93 1.46 -14.84 14.64
N TYR A 94 1.15 -14.12 13.56
CA TYR A 94 1.96 -13.02 13.03
C TYR A 94 1.07 -12.03 12.27
N PRO A 95 1.33 -10.70 12.34
CA PRO A 95 0.59 -9.71 11.57
C PRO A 95 0.61 -10.02 10.08
N GLN A 96 -0.54 -9.92 9.44
CA GLN A 96 -0.72 -10.24 8.04
C GLN A 96 -1.01 -8.98 7.22
N ASP A 97 -0.44 -8.94 6.03
CA ASP A 97 -0.86 -8.10 4.93
C ASP A 97 -1.86 -8.89 4.10
N VAL A 98 -3.05 -8.34 3.89
CA VAL A 98 -4.19 -9.07 3.31
C VAL A 98 -4.72 -8.33 2.11
N GLU A 99 -4.73 -9.01 0.97
CA GLU A 99 -5.40 -8.54 -0.24
C GLU A 99 -6.82 -9.10 -0.29
N TRP A 100 -7.76 -8.26 -0.67
CA TRP A 100 -9.17 -8.56 -0.66
C TRP A 100 -9.91 -7.86 -1.81
N ALA A 101 -11.11 -8.34 -2.10
CA ALA A 101 -12.07 -7.70 -2.99
C ALA A 101 -13.48 -7.79 -2.42
N VAL A 102 -14.36 -6.93 -2.91
CA VAL A 102 -15.81 -7.03 -2.72
C VAL A 102 -16.43 -7.34 -4.07
N ASP A 103 -17.21 -8.39 -4.14
CA ASP A 103 -17.88 -8.82 -5.39
C ASP A 103 -19.20 -8.04 -5.64
N GLU A 104 -19.86 -8.35 -6.74
CA GLU A 104 -21.13 -7.72 -7.15
C GLU A 104 -22.30 -8.01 -6.20
N ASP A 105 -22.17 -9.05 -5.36
CA ASP A 105 -23.15 -9.41 -4.33
C ASP A 105 -22.79 -8.84 -2.96
N ASP A 106 -21.90 -7.85 -2.89
CA ASP A 106 -21.38 -7.20 -1.67
C ASP A 106 -20.63 -8.16 -0.71
N ARG A 107 -20.14 -9.31 -1.23
CA ARG A 107 -19.37 -10.28 -0.43
C ARG A 107 -17.89 -9.97 -0.45
N ILE A 108 -17.27 -10.03 0.72
CA ILE A 108 -15.83 -9.89 0.88
C ILE A 108 -15.16 -11.22 0.51
N ILE A 109 -14.19 -11.14 -0.38
CA ILE A 109 -13.35 -12.25 -0.83
C ILE A 109 -11.92 -11.95 -0.44
N LEU A 110 -11.29 -12.84 0.31
CA LEU A 110 -9.85 -12.76 0.59
C LEU A 110 -9.09 -13.36 -0.59
N LEU A 111 -8.19 -12.60 -1.17
CA LEU A 111 -7.44 -12.98 -2.36
C LEU A 111 -6.07 -13.54 -2.00
N GLN A 112 -5.36 -12.87 -1.08
CA GLN A 112 -4.03 -13.24 -0.65
C GLN A 112 -3.79 -12.81 0.79
N THR A 113 -2.97 -13.58 1.50
CA THR A 113 -2.41 -13.18 2.79
C THR A 113 -0.92 -13.49 2.82
N ARG A 114 -0.15 -12.57 3.40
CA ARG A 114 1.30 -12.74 3.60
C ARG A 114 1.72 -12.14 4.93
N PRO A 115 2.76 -12.66 5.58
CA PRO A 115 3.29 -12.04 6.77
C PRO A 115 3.67 -10.58 6.50
N MET A 116 3.16 -9.67 7.33
CA MET A 116 3.59 -8.27 7.25
C MET A 116 5.07 -8.22 7.63
N GLY A 117 5.93 -7.69 6.75
CA GLY A 117 7.36 -7.53 7.00
C GLY A 117 7.64 -6.52 8.10
N LEU A 118 7.23 -6.85 9.31
CA LEU A 118 7.68 -6.16 10.51
C LEU A 118 9.04 -6.74 10.85
N ASP A 119 10.11 -6.19 10.26
CA ASP A 119 11.46 -6.50 10.71
C ASP A 119 11.59 -6.15 12.19
N ALA A 120 11.25 -7.13 13.02
CA ALA A 120 11.39 -7.06 14.48
C ALA A 120 12.87 -7.00 14.92
N SER A 121 13.81 -6.96 13.99
CA SER A 121 15.25 -6.97 14.21
C SER A 121 15.99 -5.76 13.63
N VAL A 122 15.32 -4.63 13.45
CA VAL A 122 16.09 -3.39 13.32
C VAL A 122 16.55 -3.05 14.73
N SER A 123 17.72 -3.57 15.14
CA SER A 123 18.53 -2.95 16.18
C SER A 123 18.42 -1.45 15.96
N GLU A 124 18.12 -0.67 17.00
CA GLU A 124 18.21 0.79 16.92
C GLU A 124 19.60 1.11 16.38
N VAL A 125 19.70 1.31 15.07
CA VAL A 125 20.89 1.89 14.47
C VAL A 125 20.88 3.31 15.01
N THR A 126 21.63 3.50 16.08
CA THR A 126 21.91 4.83 16.60
C THR A 126 22.60 5.55 15.45
N ALA A 127 21.83 6.31 14.68
CA ALA A 127 22.38 7.11 13.60
C ALA A 127 23.51 7.94 14.23
N PRO A 128 24.72 7.89 13.69
CA PRO A 128 25.79 8.75 14.18
C PRO A 128 25.24 10.18 14.19
N ALA A 129 25.53 10.94 15.24
CA ALA A 129 24.99 12.27 15.40
C ALA A 129 25.38 13.12 14.18
N LEU A 130 24.48 13.21 13.20
CA LEU A 130 24.63 13.97 11.95
C LEU A 130 24.34 15.46 12.17
N SER A 131 24.37 15.92 13.43
CA SER A 131 24.05 17.29 13.84
C SER A 131 24.92 18.37 13.17
N HIS A 132 26.05 17.96 12.59
CA HIS A 132 26.93 18.86 11.83
C HIS A 132 26.56 18.97 10.33
N LEU A 133 25.64 18.14 9.85
CA LEU A 133 25.17 18.17 8.46
C LEU A 133 23.86 18.95 8.36
N ARG A 134 23.76 19.78 7.34
CA ARG A 134 22.51 20.47 7.00
C ARG A 134 21.64 19.55 6.15
N PRO A 135 20.43 19.19 6.58
CA PRO A 135 19.54 18.39 5.74
C PRO A 135 19.17 19.16 4.46
N LEU A 136 19.24 18.50 3.33
CA LEU A 136 18.80 19.04 2.03
C LEU A 136 17.29 18.88 1.87
N LEU A 137 16.74 17.77 2.37
CA LEU A 137 15.31 17.44 2.39
C LEU A 137 14.95 16.90 3.77
N SER A 138 13.73 17.15 4.20
CA SER A 138 13.18 16.65 5.46
C SER A 138 11.68 16.42 5.32
N GLY A 139 11.11 15.47 6.07
CA GLY A 139 9.72 15.05 5.98
C GLY A 139 9.56 13.78 5.16
N GLY A 140 8.34 13.50 4.71
CA GLY A 140 7.98 12.25 4.03
C GLY A 140 7.59 11.13 5.00
N GLU A 141 7.18 9.99 4.44
CA GLU A 141 6.83 8.78 5.18
C GLU A 141 7.98 7.78 5.11
N VAL A 142 8.25 7.13 6.24
CA VAL A 142 9.31 6.12 6.35
C VAL A 142 8.69 4.75 6.09
N ALA A 143 8.92 4.18 4.92
CA ALA A 143 8.46 2.85 4.56
C ALA A 143 9.26 1.75 5.29
N ALA A 144 10.56 1.94 5.47
CA ALA A 144 11.43 1.06 6.25
C ALA A 144 12.42 1.89 7.07
N LYS A 145 12.65 1.49 8.31
CA LYS A 145 13.63 2.17 9.18
C LYS A 145 15.04 1.78 8.77
N GLY A 146 15.92 2.75 8.68
CA GLY A 146 17.33 2.52 8.35
C GLY A 146 18.03 3.80 7.95
N VAL A 147 19.34 3.69 7.72
CA VAL A 147 20.17 4.77 7.19
C VAL A 147 20.98 4.19 6.03
N GLY A 148 20.82 4.75 4.85
CA GLY A 148 21.64 4.44 3.68
C GLY A 148 22.66 5.56 3.44
N CYS A 149 23.84 5.21 2.98
CA CYS A 149 24.89 6.17 2.65
C CYS A 149 25.59 5.74 1.36
N GLY A 150 25.63 6.62 0.39
CA GLY A 150 26.29 6.33 -0.90
C GLY A 150 26.03 7.40 -1.94
N PRO A 151 26.57 7.25 -3.16
CA PRO A 151 26.23 8.11 -4.29
C PRO A 151 24.74 8.06 -4.60
N VAL A 152 24.12 9.22 -4.78
CA VAL A 152 22.70 9.31 -5.15
C VAL A 152 22.55 9.18 -6.67
N ILE A 153 21.76 8.22 -7.12
CA ILE A 153 21.47 7.98 -8.53
C ILE A 153 19.97 8.17 -8.75
N HIS A 154 19.62 9.12 -9.60
CA HIS A 154 18.26 9.33 -10.04
C HIS A 154 17.92 8.35 -11.17
N VAL A 155 16.90 7.53 -10.93
CA VAL A 155 16.45 6.50 -11.88
C VAL A 155 15.22 6.99 -12.64
N HIS A 156 15.25 6.84 -13.96
CA HIS A 156 14.09 7.11 -14.82
C HIS A 156 13.21 5.87 -14.98
N PRO A 157 11.88 6.01 -15.18
CA PRO A 157 10.95 4.90 -15.25
C PRO A 157 11.26 3.81 -16.29
N SER A 158 12.04 4.14 -17.32
CA SER A 158 12.42 3.21 -18.39
C SER A 158 13.85 2.65 -18.24
N GLN A 159 14.50 2.90 -17.12
CA GLN A 159 15.89 2.51 -16.92
C GLN A 159 15.97 1.05 -16.46
N ASP A 160 16.84 0.26 -17.09
CA ASP A 160 17.17 -1.09 -16.64
C ASP A 160 17.92 -1.04 -15.31
N LEU A 161 17.38 -1.69 -14.29
CA LEU A 161 17.92 -1.72 -12.93
C LEU A 161 18.74 -2.97 -12.62
N THR A 162 18.85 -3.93 -13.55
CA THR A 162 19.61 -5.18 -13.37
C THR A 162 21.08 -4.97 -13.01
N HIS A 163 21.63 -3.78 -13.27
CA HIS A 163 23.01 -3.41 -12.99
C HIS A 163 23.12 -2.15 -12.14
N PHE A 164 22.16 -1.96 -11.20
CA PHE A 164 22.25 -0.83 -10.27
C PHE A 164 23.51 -0.95 -9.40
N PRO A 165 24.31 0.12 -9.24
CA PRO A 165 25.57 0.05 -8.51
C PRO A 165 25.38 -0.28 -7.03
N GLU A 166 26.08 -1.29 -6.54
CA GLU A 166 26.07 -1.66 -5.13
C GLU A 166 26.55 -0.49 -4.25
N GLY A 167 25.85 -0.27 -3.15
CA GLY A 167 26.15 0.82 -2.19
C GLY A 167 25.69 2.21 -2.64
N ALA A 168 24.95 2.33 -3.76
CA ALA A 168 24.33 3.59 -4.14
C ALA A 168 22.95 3.79 -3.50
N VAL A 169 22.54 5.05 -3.38
CA VAL A 169 21.18 5.43 -2.95
C VAL A 169 20.34 5.71 -4.19
N MET A 170 19.27 4.93 -4.34
CA MET A 170 18.34 5.06 -5.45
C MET A 170 17.32 6.17 -5.16
N LEU A 171 17.17 7.10 -6.10
CA LEU A 171 16.13 8.14 -6.08
C LEU A 171 15.14 7.87 -7.21
N LEU A 172 13.91 7.52 -6.87
CA LEU A 172 12.83 7.21 -7.80
C LEU A 172 11.72 8.25 -7.71
N GLN A 173 11.06 8.51 -8.80
CA GLN A 173 9.84 9.32 -8.82
C GLN A 173 8.64 8.52 -8.31
N HIS A 174 8.57 7.22 -8.67
CA HIS A 174 7.58 6.25 -8.19
C HIS A 174 8.29 4.93 -7.91
N THR A 175 7.86 4.22 -6.88
CA THR A 175 8.34 2.86 -6.61
C THR A 175 7.65 1.88 -7.56
N SER A 176 8.42 0.94 -8.15
CA SER A 176 7.90 -0.16 -8.95
C SER A 176 8.46 -1.49 -8.43
N PRO A 177 7.81 -2.63 -8.72
CA PRO A 177 8.35 -3.94 -8.39
C PRO A 177 9.75 -4.19 -8.96
N ASP A 178 10.07 -3.61 -10.13
CA ASP A 178 11.38 -3.73 -10.76
C ASP A 178 12.50 -3.08 -9.95
N ALA A 179 12.17 -2.05 -9.14
CA ALA A 179 13.12 -1.41 -8.24
C ALA A 179 13.52 -2.28 -7.04
N MET A 180 12.81 -3.39 -6.78
CA MET A 180 13.12 -4.31 -5.69
C MET A 180 14.15 -5.38 -6.06
N VAL A 181 14.54 -5.45 -7.32
CA VAL A 181 15.49 -6.45 -7.86
C VAL A 181 16.89 -5.86 -8.02
N ALA A 182 17.05 -4.57 -7.77
CA ALA A 182 18.29 -3.82 -7.94
C ALA A 182 19.23 -3.85 -6.72
#